data_b2ecbcb296d54a4cbe3660302d639dd8
#
_entry.id   b2ecbcb296d54a4cbe3660302d639dd8
#
_cell.length_a   1.000
_cell.length_b   1.000
_cell.length_c   1.000
_cell.angle_alpha   90.00
_cell.angle_beta   90.00
_cell.angle_gamma   90.00
#
_symmetry.space_group_name_H-M   'P 1'
#
loop_
_entity.id
_entity.type
_entity.pdbx_description
1 polymer ?
#
loop_
_entity_poly.entity_id
_entity_poly.type
_entity_poly.pdbx_seq_one_letter_code
_entity_poly.pdbx_strand_id
1 'polypeptide(L)'
;TDPQTIIGTISFFNILHAPCCSCEAGYKFSSRVHHHGYATEALTALANIVFTELNMHRIVACVEPNNAPSIHLLERVGFVREGLCRDHTCQHGIWIDHLQYSLLPTDLRQ
;
A
#
# COMPACT_ATOMS: atom_id res chain seq x y z
N THR A 1 -19.45 -9.82 11.00
CA THR A 1 -18.85 -8.56 11.46
C THR A 1 -19.92 -7.50 11.62
N ASP A 2 -19.74 -6.67 12.59
CA ASP A 2 -20.63 -5.53 12.81
C ASP A 2 -20.56 -4.59 11.59
N PRO A 3 -21.67 -4.37 10.88
CA PRO A 3 -21.63 -3.52 9.69
C PRO A 3 -21.31 -2.06 9.99
N GLN A 4 -21.37 -1.68 11.26
CA GLN A 4 -21.05 -0.33 11.66
C GLN A 4 -19.58 -0.16 12.04
N THR A 5 -18.84 -1.25 12.07
CA THR A 5 -17.41 -1.21 12.40
C THR A 5 -16.60 -1.07 11.13
N ILE A 6 -15.86 0.03 11.05
CA ILE A 6 -14.94 0.22 9.93
C ILE A 6 -13.64 -0.50 10.27
N ILE A 7 -13.36 -1.59 9.56
CA ILE A 7 -12.18 -2.39 9.77
C ILE A 7 -10.96 -1.71 9.17
N GLY A 8 -11.15 -1.05 8.04
CA GLY A 8 -10.08 -0.34 7.39
C GLY A 8 -10.49 0.22 6.05
N THR A 9 -9.61 0.99 5.45
CA THR A 9 -9.81 1.56 4.13
C THR A 9 -8.55 1.35 3.29
N ILE A 10 -8.75 1.09 2.00
CA ILE A 10 -7.67 1.05 1.02
C ILE A 10 -8.09 1.93 -0.12
N SER A 11 -7.20 2.83 -0.54
CA SER A 11 -7.47 3.70 -1.68
C SER A 11 -6.29 3.68 -2.64
N PHE A 12 -6.59 3.86 -3.91
CA PHE A 12 -5.58 4.00 -4.95
C PHE A 12 -5.72 5.39 -5.55
N PHE A 13 -4.60 6.08 -5.70
CA PHE A 13 -4.60 7.46 -6.15
C PHE A 13 -3.35 7.74 -6.99
N ASN A 14 -3.24 8.96 -7.52
CA ASN A 14 -2.17 9.34 -8.43
C ASN A 14 -2.05 8.35 -9.58
N ILE A 15 -3.21 8.04 -10.19
CA ILE A 15 -3.28 7.07 -11.28
C ILE A 15 -2.69 7.69 -12.53
N LEU A 16 -1.63 7.08 -13.04
CA LEU A 16 -0.96 7.51 -14.25
C LEU A 16 -1.15 6.47 -15.33
N HIS A 17 -1.81 6.87 -16.42
CA HIS A 17 -2.05 5.98 -17.53
C HIS A 17 -0.79 5.83 -18.40
N ALA A 18 -0.90 5.15 -19.51
CA ALA A 18 0.24 4.90 -20.39
C ALA A 18 1.00 6.21 -20.68
N PRO A 19 2.35 6.19 -20.72
CA PRO A 19 3.22 4.99 -20.64
C PRO A 19 3.55 4.52 -19.23
N CYS A 20 3.18 5.26 -18.18
CA CYS A 20 3.57 4.91 -16.81
C CYS A 20 2.79 3.72 -16.27
N CYS A 21 1.47 3.71 -16.43
CA CYS A 21 0.57 2.66 -15.93
C CYS A 21 0.82 2.33 -14.47
N SER A 22 0.86 3.37 -13.62
CA SER A 22 1.16 3.20 -12.21
C SER A 22 0.18 3.97 -11.34
N CYS A 23 0.05 3.55 -10.10
CA CYS A 23 -0.74 4.25 -9.10
C CYS A 23 -0.11 4.07 -7.73
N GLU A 24 -0.59 4.85 -6.75
CA GLU A 24 -0.15 4.71 -5.37
C GLU A 24 -1.27 4.10 -4.55
N ALA A 25 -0.89 3.32 -3.54
CA ALA A 25 -1.82 2.73 -2.60
C ALA A 25 -1.67 3.42 -1.25
N GLY A 26 -2.81 3.80 -0.67
CA GLY A 26 -2.86 4.28 0.70
C GLY A 26 -3.85 3.43 1.47
N TYR A 27 -3.59 3.19 2.75
CA TYR A 27 -4.47 2.35 3.54
C TYR A 27 -4.38 2.70 5.01
N LYS A 28 -5.48 2.39 5.70
CA LYS A 28 -5.57 2.45 7.15
C LYS A 28 -6.38 1.25 7.61
N PHE A 29 -5.90 0.57 8.62
CA PHE A 29 -6.62 -0.54 9.21
C PHE A 29 -6.75 -0.36 10.71
N SER A 30 -7.88 -0.80 11.24
CA SER A 30 -8.08 -0.86 12.68
C SER A 30 -7.04 -1.79 13.29
N SER A 31 -6.52 -1.45 14.47
CA SER A 31 -5.57 -2.30 15.18
C SER A 31 -6.12 -3.69 15.46
N ARG A 32 -7.44 -3.83 15.48
CA ARG A 32 -8.09 -5.12 15.76
C ARG A 32 -7.85 -6.16 14.68
N VAL A 33 -7.53 -5.75 13.46
CA VAL A 33 -7.38 -6.69 12.34
C VAL A 33 -5.95 -6.97 11.97
N HIS A 34 -4.98 -6.37 12.66
CA HIS A 34 -3.57 -6.53 12.30
C HIS A 34 -3.09 -7.98 12.40
N HIS A 35 -3.64 -8.74 13.33
CA HIS A 35 -3.17 -10.10 13.59
C HIS A 35 -3.96 -11.18 12.86
N HIS A 36 -4.92 -10.79 12.02
CA HIS A 36 -5.85 -11.74 11.42
C HIS A 36 -5.64 -11.96 9.93
N GLY A 37 -4.63 -11.34 9.35
CA GLY A 37 -4.35 -11.49 7.92
C GLY A 37 -5.33 -10.79 6.99
N TYR A 38 -6.35 -10.12 7.52
CA TYR A 38 -7.34 -9.43 6.67
C TYR A 38 -6.72 -8.35 5.81
N ALA A 39 -5.79 -7.60 6.38
CA ALA A 39 -5.15 -6.52 5.64
C ALA A 39 -4.36 -7.07 4.46
N THR A 40 -3.64 -8.16 4.69
CA THR A 40 -2.87 -8.82 3.62
C THR A 40 -3.78 -9.34 2.52
N GLU A 41 -4.86 -10.03 2.91
CA GLU A 41 -5.83 -10.56 1.94
C GLU A 41 -6.50 -9.45 1.14
N ALA A 42 -6.95 -8.40 1.83
CA ALA A 42 -7.65 -7.30 1.19
C ALA A 42 -6.73 -6.57 0.20
N LEU A 43 -5.51 -6.27 0.61
CA LEU A 43 -4.58 -5.56 -0.26
C LEU A 43 -4.16 -6.42 -1.44
N THR A 44 -3.95 -7.72 -1.22
CA THR A 44 -3.62 -8.66 -2.30
C THR A 44 -4.75 -8.73 -3.33
N ALA A 45 -5.99 -8.86 -2.87
CA ALA A 45 -7.14 -8.96 -3.75
C ALA A 45 -7.34 -7.68 -4.55
N LEU A 46 -7.23 -6.52 -3.89
CA LEU A 46 -7.41 -5.24 -4.57
C LEU A 46 -6.27 -4.95 -5.54
N ALA A 47 -5.04 -5.32 -5.19
CA ALA A 47 -3.91 -5.17 -6.09
C ALA A 47 -4.13 -5.98 -7.36
N ASN A 48 -4.63 -7.20 -7.23
CA ASN A 48 -4.93 -8.03 -8.39
C ASN A 48 -5.97 -7.38 -9.29
N ILE A 49 -7.01 -6.79 -8.70
CA ILE A 49 -8.03 -6.06 -9.47
C ILE A 49 -7.41 -4.88 -10.21
N VAL A 50 -6.55 -4.12 -9.53
CA VAL A 50 -5.90 -2.96 -10.14
C VAL A 50 -5.06 -3.38 -11.33
N PHE A 51 -4.33 -4.49 -11.22
CA PHE A 51 -3.50 -4.97 -12.32
C PHE A 51 -4.35 -5.49 -13.49
N THR A 52 -5.43 -6.23 -13.21
CA THR A 52 -6.20 -6.90 -14.26
C THR A 52 -7.29 -6.02 -14.83
N GLU A 53 -8.05 -5.31 -13.99
CA GLU A 53 -9.20 -4.53 -14.42
C GLU A 53 -8.81 -3.12 -14.87
N LEU A 54 -7.83 -2.51 -14.23
CA LEU A 54 -7.42 -1.15 -14.53
C LEU A 54 -6.16 -1.09 -15.39
N ASN A 55 -5.58 -2.25 -15.71
CA ASN A 55 -4.40 -2.35 -16.57
C ASN A 55 -3.20 -1.56 -16.05
N MET A 56 -3.09 -1.45 -14.73
CA MET A 56 -1.90 -0.85 -14.13
C MET A 56 -0.78 -1.89 -14.09
N HIS A 57 0.45 -1.43 -14.13
CA HIS A 57 1.62 -2.31 -14.09
C HIS A 57 2.42 -2.18 -12.82
N ARG A 58 2.20 -1.11 -12.05
CA ARG A 58 3.01 -0.81 -10.89
C ARG A 58 2.17 -0.12 -9.83
N ILE A 59 2.25 -0.59 -8.60
CA ILE A 59 1.62 0.03 -7.44
C ILE A 59 2.72 0.47 -6.50
N VAL A 60 2.70 1.74 -6.10
CA VAL A 60 3.68 2.31 -5.18
C VAL A 60 3.01 2.52 -3.82
N ALA A 61 3.73 2.22 -2.76
CA ALA A 61 3.28 2.50 -1.40
C ALA A 61 4.42 3.14 -0.62
N CYS A 62 4.09 4.18 0.13
CA CYS A 62 5.06 4.87 0.97
C CYS A 62 4.67 4.68 2.43
N VAL A 63 5.68 4.44 3.28
CA VAL A 63 5.45 4.16 4.68
C VAL A 63 6.54 4.81 5.52
N GLU A 64 6.19 5.28 6.71
CA GLU A 64 7.19 5.83 7.62
C GLU A 64 8.15 4.73 8.07
N PRO A 65 9.46 5.04 8.16
CA PRO A 65 10.47 4.01 8.46
C PRO A 65 10.26 3.27 9.79
N ASN A 66 9.58 3.91 10.73
CA ASN A 66 9.32 3.32 12.04
C ASN A 66 7.97 2.59 12.12
N ASN A 67 7.25 2.49 11.02
CA ASN A 67 5.93 1.84 11.01
C ASN A 67 6.08 0.37 10.66
N ALA A 68 6.54 -0.43 11.64
CA ALA A 68 6.79 -1.84 11.43
C ALA A 68 5.57 -2.65 10.96
N PRO A 69 4.36 -2.44 11.50
CA PRO A 69 3.19 -3.18 10.99
C PRO A 69 2.93 -2.96 9.51
N SER A 70 3.05 -1.72 9.03
CA SER A 70 2.86 -1.41 7.61
C SER A 70 3.95 -2.05 6.75
N ILE A 71 5.19 -2.00 7.21
CA ILE A 71 6.30 -2.61 6.48
C ILE A 71 6.06 -4.11 6.34
N HIS A 72 5.65 -4.78 7.42
CA HIS A 72 5.37 -6.21 7.38
C HIS A 72 4.21 -6.52 6.44
N LEU A 73 3.17 -5.69 6.45
CA LEU A 73 2.03 -5.87 5.55
C LEU A 73 2.47 -5.81 4.08
N LEU A 74 3.23 -4.78 3.73
CA LEU A 74 3.70 -4.61 2.36
C LEU A 74 4.56 -5.79 1.92
N GLU A 75 5.47 -6.23 2.79
CA GLU A 75 6.34 -7.35 2.46
C GLU A 75 5.57 -8.66 2.32
N ARG A 76 4.53 -8.86 3.12
CA ARG A 76 3.69 -10.05 3.01
C ARG A 76 2.93 -10.11 1.68
N VAL A 77 2.49 -8.97 1.19
CA VAL A 77 1.79 -8.90 -0.09
C VAL A 77 2.75 -9.16 -1.25
N GLY A 78 4.01 -8.82 -1.07
CA GLY A 78 5.03 -9.02 -2.08
C GLY A 78 5.70 -7.73 -2.53
N PHE A 79 5.37 -6.60 -1.91
CA PHE A 79 6.02 -5.33 -2.23
C PHE A 79 7.52 -5.41 -1.99
N VAL A 80 8.26 -4.74 -2.85
CA VAL A 80 9.72 -4.68 -2.81
C VAL A 80 10.15 -3.27 -2.43
N ARG A 81 11.07 -3.15 -1.47
CA ARG A 81 11.59 -1.85 -1.06
C ARG A 81 12.45 -1.26 -2.18
N GLU A 82 12.18 -0.01 -2.54
CA GLU A 82 12.93 0.69 -3.57
C GLU A 82 13.89 1.72 -3.01
N GLY A 83 13.60 2.30 -1.86
CA GLY A 83 14.48 3.28 -1.28
C GLY A 83 13.83 4.18 -0.27
N LEU A 84 14.55 5.21 0.12
CA LEU A 84 14.11 6.21 1.08
C LEU A 84 13.84 7.51 0.36
N CYS A 85 12.64 8.07 0.58
CA CYS A 85 12.28 9.39 0.11
C CYS A 85 12.48 10.36 1.27
N ARG A 86 13.53 11.16 1.19
CA ARG A 86 13.85 12.13 2.24
C ARG A 86 12.88 13.32 2.16
N ASP A 87 12.45 13.81 3.32
CA ASP A 87 11.54 14.97 3.41
C ASP A 87 10.36 14.82 2.44
N HIS A 88 9.72 13.68 2.50
CA HIS A 88 8.69 13.31 1.54
C HIS A 88 7.39 14.08 1.77
N THR A 89 7.00 14.24 3.04
CA THR A 89 5.81 15.01 3.40
C THR A 89 6.09 15.93 4.56
N CYS A 90 5.35 17.03 4.63
CA CYS A 90 5.44 17.97 5.75
C CYS A 90 4.17 17.86 6.58
N GLN A 91 4.32 17.51 7.85
CA GLN A 91 3.19 17.39 8.78
C GLN A 91 3.47 18.28 10.01
N HIS A 92 2.61 19.25 10.21
CA HIS A 92 2.73 20.18 11.34
C HIS A 92 4.11 20.87 11.41
N GLY A 93 4.62 21.24 10.23
CA GLY A 93 5.91 21.91 10.12
C GLY A 93 7.11 20.99 10.20
N ILE A 94 6.90 19.67 10.33
CA ILE A 94 7.97 18.69 10.41
C ILE A 94 8.00 17.89 9.11
N TRP A 95 9.18 17.80 8.50
CA TRP A 95 9.37 17.00 7.31
C TRP A 95 9.63 15.54 7.68
N ILE A 96 8.93 14.65 7.01
CA ILE A 96 8.94 13.23 7.33
C ILE A 96 9.45 12.43 6.15
N ASP A 97 10.43 11.56 6.40
CA ASP A 97 10.93 10.63 5.40
C ASP A 97 9.97 9.45 5.27
N HIS A 98 9.94 8.85 4.09
CA HIS A 98 9.15 7.64 3.86
C HIS A 98 10.00 6.61 3.12
N LEU A 99 9.79 5.34 3.47
CA LEU A 99 10.30 4.25 2.66
C LEU A 99 9.34 4.04 1.49
N GLN A 100 9.88 3.88 0.29
CA GLN A 100 9.08 3.61 -0.88
C GLN A 100 9.16 2.14 -1.25
N TYR A 101 7.99 1.55 -1.43
CA TYR A 101 7.84 0.17 -1.87
C TYR A 101 7.07 0.15 -3.18
N SER A 102 7.28 -0.89 -3.98
CA SER A 102 6.51 -1.07 -5.20
C SER A 102 6.10 -2.52 -5.35
N LEU A 103 5.00 -2.71 -6.07
CA LEU A 103 4.49 -4.03 -6.40
C LEU A 103 4.27 -4.10 -7.90
N LEU A 104 4.86 -5.10 -8.52
CA LEU A 104 4.60 -5.44 -9.92
C LEU A 104 3.71 -6.69 -9.96
N PRO A 105 3.00 -6.95 -11.07
CA PRO A 105 2.16 -8.15 -11.16
C PRO A 105 2.91 -9.44 -10.83
N THR A 106 4.19 -9.51 -11.19
CA THR A 106 5.01 -10.70 -10.92
C THR A 106 5.43 -10.84 -9.47
N ASP A 107 5.32 -9.75 -8.69
CA ASP A 107 5.67 -9.78 -7.26
C ASP A 107 4.52 -10.24 -6.39
N LEU A 108 3.29 -10.21 -6.92
CA LEU A 108 2.08 -10.45 -6.13
C LEU A 108 2.05 -11.88 -5.63
N ARG A 109 1.97 -12.03 -4.32
CA ARG A 109 1.87 -13.33 -3.67
C ARG A 109 0.42 -13.78 -3.61
N GLN A 110 0.19 -15.05 -3.88
CA GLN A 110 -1.16 -15.62 -3.88
C GLN A 110 -1.26 -16.79 -2.94
#